data_95c09ffe7ceec32f8944181360577937
#
_entry.id   95c09ffe7ceec32f8944181360577937
#
_cell.length_a   1.000
_cell.length_b   1.000
_cell.length_c   1.000
_cell.angle_alpha   90.00
_cell.angle_beta   90.00
_cell.angle_gamma   90.00
#
_symmetry.space_group_name_H-M   'P 1'
#
loop_
_entity.id
_entity.type
_entity.pdbx_description
1 polymer ?
#
loop_
_entity_poly.entity_id
_entity_poly.type
_entity_poly.pdbx_seq_one_letter_code
_entity_poly.pdbx_strand_id
1 'polypeptide(L)'
;MITEAQKQKILGAIAANRANYPSDAKHAASLGISTSVYSAIKNGQTDKALSDANWISIARRLGVGLRADMEWKVAKTATFEYITAQLEFSQQSSLSAILCDIPNIGKTFTARYYVQNHKNAVYIDCSQVKTKLKLVRKIAAEFGVDAKGKYSDVYEDLTYYLRSIENPLIILDEAGDLQYEAFLELKALWNATERSCAWYMMGADGLKEKINRSIECKLSLIHISEPTRRTPIS
;
A
#
# COMPACT_ATOMS: atom_id res chain seq x y z
N MET A 1 0.55 30.24 -2.92
CA MET A 1 0.61 30.70 -1.52
C MET A 1 -0.04 29.66 -0.62
N ILE A 2 0.62 29.30 0.46
CA ILE A 2 0.07 28.39 1.47
C ILE A 2 -0.90 29.17 2.36
N THR A 3 -2.11 28.61 2.54
CA THR A 3 -3.14 29.22 3.40
C THR A 3 -2.86 28.95 4.88
N GLU A 4 -3.43 29.76 5.78
CA GLU A 4 -3.27 29.56 7.22
C GLU A 4 -3.82 28.19 7.69
N ALA A 5 -4.93 27.75 7.13
CA ALA A 5 -5.48 26.43 7.41
C ALA A 5 -4.49 25.29 7.04
N GLN A 6 -3.77 25.43 5.92
CA GLN A 6 -2.74 24.45 5.50
C GLN A 6 -1.55 24.49 6.46
N LYS A 7 -1.12 25.67 6.93
CA LYS A 7 -0.06 25.78 7.94
C LYS A 7 -0.48 25.10 9.25
N GLN A 8 -1.70 25.31 9.73
CA GLN A 8 -2.20 24.66 10.94
C GLN A 8 -2.22 23.13 10.81
N LYS A 9 -2.62 22.61 9.65
CA LYS A 9 -2.56 21.17 9.36
C LYS A 9 -1.12 20.63 9.41
N ILE A 10 -0.16 21.35 8.85
CA ILE A 10 1.27 20.97 8.91
C ILE A 10 1.78 21.02 10.35
N LEU A 11 1.40 22.04 11.12
CA LEU A 11 1.79 22.15 12.54
C LEU A 11 1.27 20.98 13.37
N GLY A 12 0.01 20.56 13.16
CA GLY A 12 -0.54 19.38 13.80
C GLY A 12 0.27 18.12 13.48
N ALA A 13 0.68 17.95 12.22
CA ALA A 13 1.52 16.83 11.80
C ALA A 13 2.94 16.90 12.39
N ILE A 14 3.54 18.10 12.49
CA ILE A 14 4.83 18.31 13.16
C ILE A 14 4.72 17.87 14.64
N ALA A 15 3.68 18.29 15.33
CA ALA A 15 3.46 17.95 16.74
C ALA A 15 3.30 16.42 16.92
N ALA A 16 2.50 15.78 16.09
CA ALA A 16 2.29 14.32 16.12
C ALA A 16 3.60 13.55 15.82
N ASN A 17 4.37 14.01 14.83
CA ASN A 17 5.61 13.35 14.43
C ASN A 17 6.76 13.54 15.44
N ARG A 18 6.67 14.54 16.33
CA ARG A 18 7.69 14.86 17.35
C ARG A 18 8.04 13.66 18.23
N ALA A 19 7.06 12.84 18.57
CA ALA A 19 7.24 11.67 19.43
C ALA A 19 8.24 10.64 18.88
N ASN A 20 8.50 10.66 17.57
CA ASN A 20 9.41 9.74 16.89
C ASN A 20 10.89 10.17 17.01
N TYR A 21 11.19 11.29 17.68
CA TYR A 21 12.56 11.83 17.76
C TYR A 21 12.96 12.07 19.21
N PRO A 22 14.25 11.82 19.55
CA PRO A 22 14.73 11.97 20.94
C PRO A 22 14.85 13.44 21.40
N SER A 23 14.95 14.40 20.47
CA SER A 23 15.07 15.82 20.79
C SER A 23 14.47 16.72 19.72
N ASP A 24 14.09 17.95 20.09
CA ASP A 24 13.60 18.97 19.16
C ASP A 24 14.65 19.31 18.10
N ALA A 25 15.93 19.32 18.47
CA ALA A 25 17.01 19.57 17.52
C ALA A 25 17.11 18.51 16.42
N LYS A 26 17.00 17.22 16.78
CA LYS A 26 16.99 16.12 15.80
C LYS A 26 15.72 16.14 14.93
N HIS A 27 14.59 16.46 15.51
CA HIS A 27 13.35 16.61 14.75
C HIS A 27 13.43 17.80 13.79
N ALA A 28 13.93 18.98 14.22
CA ALA A 28 14.15 20.12 13.34
C ALA A 28 15.08 19.79 12.16
N ALA A 29 16.19 19.09 12.44
CA ALA A 29 17.11 18.64 11.40
C ALA A 29 16.45 17.69 10.39
N SER A 30 15.59 16.76 10.84
CA SER A 30 14.84 15.85 9.96
C SER A 30 13.86 16.59 9.05
N LEU A 31 13.28 17.70 9.54
CA LEU A 31 12.41 18.57 8.77
C LEU A 31 13.19 19.52 7.84
N GLY A 32 14.51 19.62 8.00
CA GLY A 32 15.37 20.49 7.20
C GLY A 32 15.28 21.96 7.59
N ILE A 33 14.97 22.26 8.86
CA ILE A 33 14.88 23.63 9.41
C ILE A 33 15.82 23.81 10.61
N SER A 34 16.16 25.06 10.91
CA SER A 34 16.97 25.36 12.09
C SER A 34 16.18 25.20 13.39
N THR A 35 16.88 24.97 14.50
CA THR A 35 16.27 24.85 15.83
C THR A 35 15.56 26.12 16.26
N SER A 36 16.06 27.29 15.86
CA SER A 36 15.42 28.58 16.13
C SER A 36 14.07 28.72 15.43
N VAL A 37 14.02 28.36 14.12
CA VAL A 37 12.79 28.33 13.34
C VAL A 37 11.81 27.29 13.90
N TYR A 38 12.31 26.11 14.29
CA TYR A 38 11.49 25.07 14.90
C TYR A 38 10.85 25.57 16.20
N SER A 39 11.59 26.24 17.08
CA SER A 39 11.05 26.83 18.32
C SER A 39 10.02 27.92 18.04
N ALA A 40 10.25 28.80 17.05
CA ALA A 40 9.30 29.82 16.66
C ALA A 40 7.97 29.21 16.20
N ILE A 41 8.02 28.18 15.35
CA ILE A 41 6.83 27.47 14.86
C ILE A 41 6.08 26.78 16.00
N LYS A 42 6.81 26.12 16.90
CA LYS A 42 6.25 25.45 18.06
C LYS A 42 5.50 26.41 19.01
N ASN A 43 5.96 27.66 19.07
CA ASN A 43 5.36 28.74 19.84
C ASN A 43 4.24 29.51 19.09
N GLY A 44 3.81 28.99 17.93
CA GLY A 44 2.71 29.57 17.13
C GLY A 44 3.11 30.77 16.25
N GLN A 45 4.40 31.09 16.16
CA GLN A 45 4.89 32.17 15.29
C GLN A 45 5.03 31.64 13.87
N THR A 46 3.94 31.65 13.11
CA THR A 46 3.90 31.13 11.74
C THR A 46 4.19 32.20 10.68
N ASP A 47 3.93 33.46 11.01
CA ASP A 47 4.13 34.57 10.09
C ASP A 47 5.62 34.82 9.87
N LYS A 48 6.02 34.72 8.62
CA LYS A 48 7.41 34.92 8.15
C LYS A 48 8.47 33.95 8.70
N ALA A 49 8.08 32.96 9.52
CA ALA A 49 9.03 31.97 10.06
C ALA A 49 9.60 31.06 8.95
N LEU A 50 8.79 30.74 7.95
CA LEU A 50 9.15 29.89 6.82
C LEU A 50 8.57 30.43 5.51
N SER A 51 9.32 30.25 4.42
CA SER A 51 8.79 30.48 3.06
C SER A 51 7.76 29.40 2.68
N ASP A 52 6.88 29.70 1.74
CA ASP A 52 5.90 28.73 1.19
C ASP A 52 6.59 27.44 0.70
N ALA A 53 7.77 27.56 0.08
CA ALA A 53 8.55 26.42 -0.39
C ALA A 53 8.99 25.51 0.77
N ASN A 54 9.37 26.08 1.90
CA ASN A 54 9.75 25.31 3.08
C ASN A 54 8.53 24.63 3.72
N TRP A 55 7.39 25.29 3.81
CA TRP A 55 6.14 24.68 4.26
C TRP A 55 5.74 23.49 3.38
N ILE A 56 5.82 23.62 2.05
CA ILE A 56 5.56 22.52 1.10
C ILE A 56 6.55 21.37 1.30
N SER A 57 7.83 21.68 1.53
CA SER A 57 8.85 20.65 1.78
C SER A 57 8.58 19.86 3.05
N ILE A 58 8.20 20.55 4.13
CA ILE A 58 7.82 19.90 5.40
C ILE A 58 6.57 19.05 5.22
N ALA A 59 5.52 19.59 4.56
CA ALA A 59 4.30 18.84 4.28
C ALA A 59 4.60 17.55 3.51
N ARG A 60 5.45 17.61 2.48
CA ARG A 60 5.87 16.43 1.72
C ARG A 60 6.62 15.40 2.56
N ARG A 61 7.52 15.85 3.44
CA ARG A 61 8.27 14.96 4.34
C ARG A 61 7.38 14.25 5.35
N LEU A 62 6.35 14.95 5.82
CA LEU A 62 5.37 14.43 6.79
C LEU A 62 4.17 13.72 6.13
N GLY A 63 4.11 13.64 4.80
CA GLY A 63 2.99 13.05 4.08
C GLY A 63 1.67 13.84 4.20
N VAL A 64 1.75 15.14 4.52
CA VAL A 64 0.55 15.99 4.68
C VAL A 64 0.04 16.46 3.33
N GLY A 65 -1.16 16.07 2.96
CA GLY A 65 -1.84 16.59 1.79
C GLY A 65 -2.24 18.07 1.97
N LEU A 66 -1.88 18.94 1.02
CA LEU A 66 -2.16 20.39 1.07
C LEU A 66 -3.47 20.77 0.37
N ARG A 67 -4.19 19.81 -0.22
CA ARG A 67 -5.53 20.08 -0.74
C ARG A 67 -6.48 20.36 0.44
N ALA A 68 -7.39 21.30 0.25
CA ALA A 68 -8.54 21.42 1.14
C ALA A 68 -9.23 20.06 1.14
N ASP A 69 -9.21 19.37 2.27
CA ASP A 69 -9.90 18.10 2.39
C ASP A 69 -11.39 18.37 2.26
N MET A 70 -11.93 18.16 1.07
CA MET A 70 -13.31 17.67 1.04
C MET A 70 -13.21 16.32 1.75
N GLU A 71 -13.85 16.19 2.91
CA GLU A 71 -14.03 14.90 3.57
C GLU A 71 -14.79 13.99 2.60
N TRP A 72 -14.03 13.22 1.82
CA TRP A 72 -14.60 12.19 0.98
C TRP A 72 -15.14 11.11 1.91
N LYS A 73 -16.44 11.17 2.14
CA LYS A 73 -17.12 10.06 2.80
C LYS A 73 -17.07 8.87 1.85
N VAL A 74 -16.55 7.77 2.35
CA VAL A 74 -16.48 6.52 1.59
C VAL A 74 -17.89 6.08 1.24
N ALA A 75 -18.23 6.07 -0.04
CA ALA A 75 -19.49 5.53 -0.51
C ALA A 75 -19.42 4.00 -0.42
N LYS A 76 -20.21 3.39 0.47
CA LYS A 76 -20.35 1.94 0.58
C LYS A 76 -21.21 1.42 -0.56
N THR A 77 -20.60 1.28 -1.74
CA THR A 77 -21.26 0.65 -2.89
C THR A 77 -21.27 -0.87 -2.72
N ALA A 78 -22.15 -1.58 -3.42
CA ALA A 78 -22.17 -3.04 -3.41
C ALA A 78 -20.82 -3.65 -3.80
N THR A 79 -20.11 -3.04 -4.76
CA THR A 79 -18.77 -3.45 -5.16
C THR A 79 -17.75 -3.24 -4.04
N PHE A 80 -17.80 -2.10 -3.34
CA PHE A 80 -16.94 -1.82 -2.20
C PHE A 80 -17.14 -2.86 -1.09
N GLU A 81 -18.38 -3.14 -0.72
CA GLU A 81 -18.73 -4.13 0.31
C GLU A 81 -18.29 -5.54 -0.09
N TYR A 82 -18.53 -5.92 -1.35
CA TYR A 82 -18.12 -7.22 -1.89
C TYR A 82 -16.58 -7.41 -1.84
N ILE A 83 -15.81 -6.45 -2.34
CA ILE A 83 -14.35 -6.54 -2.34
C ILE A 83 -13.82 -6.53 -0.91
N THR A 84 -14.37 -5.69 -0.02
CA THR A 84 -13.96 -5.64 1.39
C THR A 84 -14.19 -7.01 2.06
N ALA A 85 -15.37 -7.61 1.88
CA ALA A 85 -15.68 -8.93 2.44
C ALA A 85 -14.74 -10.02 1.90
N GLN A 86 -14.37 -9.98 0.62
CA GLN A 86 -13.40 -10.91 0.05
C GLN A 86 -12.00 -10.73 0.65
N LEU A 87 -11.55 -9.49 0.83
CA LEU A 87 -10.24 -9.20 1.44
C LEU A 87 -10.20 -9.67 2.89
N GLU A 88 -11.26 -9.41 3.67
CA GLU A 88 -11.38 -9.88 5.05
C GLU A 88 -11.34 -11.41 5.12
N PHE A 89 -12.14 -12.08 4.30
CA PHE A 89 -12.16 -13.54 4.25
C PHE A 89 -10.79 -14.12 3.88
N SER A 90 -10.16 -13.55 2.84
CA SER A 90 -8.82 -13.97 2.40
C SER A 90 -7.80 -13.81 3.52
N GLN A 91 -7.79 -12.66 4.19
CA GLN A 91 -6.86 -12.36 5.27
C GLN A 91 -7.04 -13.29 6.48
N GLN A 92 -8.28 -13.47 6.94
CA GLN A 92 -8.60 -14.30 8.10
C GLN A 92 -8.35 -15.78 7.87
N SER A 93 -8.56 -16.27 6.66
CA SER A 93 -8.43 -17.68 6.31
C SER A 93 -7.08 -18.04 5.69
N SER A 94 -6.18 -17.06 5.49
CA SER A 94 -4.92 -17.21 4.73
C SER A 94 -5.14 -17.80 3.32
N LEU A 95 -6.29 -17.49 2.71
CA LEU A 95 -6.65 -17.98 1.38
C LEU A 95 -6.35 -16.93 0.32
N SER A 96 -5.72 -17.37 -0.76
CA SER A 96 -5.41 -16.51 -1.90
C SER A 96 -6.56 -16.46 -2.89
N ALA A 97 -6.79 -15.30 -3.50
CA ALA A 97 -7.87 -15.10 -4.46
C ALA A 97 -7.44 -14.17 -5.61
N ILE A 98 -8.21 -14.21 -6.69
CA ILE A 98 -8.03 -13.36 -7.86
C ILE A 98 -9.34 -12.66 -8.20
N LEU A 99 -9.28 -11.36 -8.40
CA LEU A 99 -10.38 -10.55 -8.88
C LEU A 99 -10.05 -9.97 -10.26
N CYS A 100 -10.65 -10.54 -11.30
CA CYS A 100 -10.61 -9.99 -12.65
C CYS A 100 -11.96 -9.38 -12.97
N ASP A 101 -12.01 -8.06 -13.14
CA ASP A 101 -13.23 -7.34 -13.44
C ASP A 101 -12.95 -6.07 -14.23
N ILE A 102 -14.00 -5.47 -14.81
CA ILE A 102 -13.90 -4.26 -15.62
C ILE A 102 -13.19 -3.13 -14.86
N PRO A 103 -12.51 -2.23 -15.57
CA PRO A 103 -11.86 -1.08 -14.94
C PRO A 103 -12.91 -0.13 -14.31
N ASN A 104 -12.44 0.72 -13.40
CA ASN A 104 -13.21 1.81 -12.77
C ASN A 104 -14.39 1.40 -11.84
N ILE A 105 -14.47 0.14 -11.41
CA ILE A 105 -15.48 -0.31 -10.42
C ILE A 105 -15.08 -0.03 -8.96
N GLY A 106 -13.92 0.59 -8.72
CA GLY A 106 -13.44 0.96 -7.38
C GLY A 106 -12.47 -0.04 -6.74
N LYS A 107 -11.92 -1.02 -7.48
CA LYS A 107 -10.94 -2.01 -6.95
C LYS A 107 -9.79 -1.37 -6.18
N THR A 108 -9.05 -0.49 -6.83
CA THR A 108 -7.89 0.22 -6.28
C THR A 108 -8.24 1.03 -5.03
N PHE A 109 -9.38 1.75 -5.07
CA PHE A 109 -9.83 2.54 -3.93
C PHE A 109 -10.12 1.64 -2.72
N THR A 110 -10.89 0.58 -2.93
CA THR A 110 -11.26 -0.37 -1.87
C THR A 110 -10.04 -1.05 -1.26
N ALA A 111 -9.08 -1.49 -2.08
CA ALA A 111 -7.85 -2.10 -1.62
C ALA A 111 -7.02 -1.16 -0.75
N ARG A 112 -6.83 0.09 -1.18
CA ARG A 112 -6.10 1.10 -0.40
C ARG A 112 -6.82 1.46 0.90
N TYR A 113 -8.13 1.59 0.86
CA TYR A 113 -8.95 1.82 2.04
C TYR A 113 -8.83 0.65 3.03
N TYR A 114 -8.86 -0.58 2.52
CA TYR A 114 -8.70 -1.79 3.34
C TYR A 114 -7.37 -1.79 4.10
N VAL A 115 -6.27 -1.59 3.40
CA VAL A 115 -4.91 -1.57 3.99
C VAL A 115 -4.75 -0.47 5.05
N GLN A 116 -5.39 0.69 4.86
CA GLN A 116 -5.34 1.77 5.86
C GLN A 116 -6.05 1.42 7.19
N ASN A 117 -6.98 0.46 7.16
CA ASN A 117 -7.82 0.12 8.31
C ASN A 117 -7.54 -1.28 8.88
N HIS A 118 -6.64 -2.06 8.25
CA HIS A 118 -6.35 -3.43 8.67
C HIS A 118 -4.84 -3.64 8.85
N LYS A 119 -4.47 -4.25 9.98
CA LYS A 119 -3.08 -4.58 10.28
C LYS A 119 -2.60 -5.72 9.37
N ASN A 120 -1.29 -5.77 9.14
CA ASN A 120 -0.63 -6.81 8.37
C ASN A 120 -1.16 -6.98 6.93
N ALA A 121 -1.84 -5.98 6.40
CA ALA A 121 -2.25 -5.91 5.00
C ALA A 121 -1.41 -4.86 4.26
N VAL A 122 -0.90 -5.20 3.08
CA VAL A 122 -0.12 -4.29 2.24
C VAL A 122 -0.70 -4.22 0.83
N TYR A 123 -0.55 -3.06 0.20
CA TYR A 123 -0.99 -2.77 -1.16
C TYR A 123 0.20 -2.52 -2.07
N ILE A 124 0.25 -3.24 -3.18
CA ILE A 124 1.31 -3.14 -4.19
C ILE A 124 0.68 -2.78 -5.54
N ASP A 125 1.07 -1.66 -6.09
CA ASP A 125 0.76 -1.27 -7.47
C ASP A 125 1.78 -1.93 -8.42
N CYS A 126 1.36 -2.99 -9.10
CA CYS A 126 2.22 -3.76 -9.98
C CYS A 126 2.62 -3.01 -11.25
N SER A 127 1.89 -1.95 -11.62
CA SER A 127 2.26 -1.07 -12.73
C SER A 127 3.63 -0.38 -12.51
N GLN A 128 3.99 -0.18 -11.23
CA GLN A 128 5.24 0.49 -10.81
C GLN A 128 6.39 -0.49 -10.55
N VAL A 129 6.11 -1.77 -10.32
CA VAL A 129 7.10 -2.76 -9.85
C VAL A 129 7.13 -4.01 -10.73
N LYS A 130 7.14 -3.84 -12.04
CA LYS A 130 6.97 -4.90 -13.06
C LYS A 130 7.99 -6.04 -13.00
N THR A 131 9.19 -5.85 -12.40
CA THR A 131 10.26 -6.85 -12.35
C THR A 131 10.31 -7.57 -11.01
N LYS A 132 10.81 -8.81 -10.98
CA LYS A 132 10.92 -9.63 -9.76
C LYS A 132 11.65 -8.91 -8.61
N LEU A 133 12.79 -8.29 -8.89
CA LEU A 133 13.59 -7.60 -7.89
C LEU A 133 12.84 -6.41 -7.26
N LYS A 134 12.19 -5.60 -8.11
CA LYS A 134 11.40 -4.45 -7.64
C LYS A 134 10.19 -4.91 -6.85
N LEU A 135 9.52 -5.97 -7.30
CA LEU A 135 8.33 -6.53 -6.64
C LEU A 135 8.66 -7.02 -5.22
N VAL A 136 9.65 -7.91 -5.09
CA VAL A 136 10.03 -8.48 -3.78
C VAL A 136 10.51 -7.40 -2.82
N ARG A 137 11.36 -6.47 -3.28
CA ARG A 137 11.82 -5.34 -2.47
C ARG A 137 10.69 -4.40 -2.06
N LYS A 138 9.72 -4.18 -2.93
CA LYS A 138 8.56 -3.34 -2.59
C LYS A 138 7.70 -4.01 -1.52
N ILE A 139 7.42 -5.31 -1.65
CA ILE A 139 6.66 -6.06 -0.64
C ILE A 139 7.39 -6.02 0.70
N ALA A 140 8.71 -6.30 0.72
CA ALA A 140 9.51 -6.24 1.93
C ALA A 140 9.45 -4.85 2.59
N ALA A 141 9.62 -3.78 1.81
CA ALA A 141 9.56 -2.41 2.31
C ALA A 141 8.20 -2.04 2.90
N GLU A 142 7.08 -2.50 2.30
CA GLU A 142 5.73 -2.23 2.82
C GLU A 142 5.49 -2.93 4.16
N PHE A 143 6.08 -4.10 4.39
CA PHE A 143 6.05 -4.77 5.69
C PHE A 143 7.11 -4.26 6.67
N GLY A 144 7.95 -3.28 6.29
CA GLY A 144 9.02 -2.78 7.15
C GLY A 144 10.23 -3.71 7.25
N VAL A 145 10.33 -4.75 6.40
CA VAL A 145 11.49 -5.62 6.27
C VAL A 145 12.58 -4.90 5.48
N ASP A 146 13.85 -5.10 5.84
CA ASP A 146 14.96 -4.46 5.09
C ASP A 146 14.96 -4.92 3.63
N ALA A 147 14.72 -3.98 2.74
CA ALA A 147 14.69 -4.22 1.30
C ALA A 147 16.02 -3.98 0.59
N LYS A 148 17.08 -3.69 1.35
CA LYS A 148 18.43 -3.44 0.84
C LYS A 148 19.27 -4.71 0.89
N GLY A 149 20.37 -4.74 0.14
CA GLY A 149 21.28 -5.87 0.13
C GLY A 149 21.04 -6.87 -0.99
N LYS A 150 21.52 -8.11 -0.81
CA LYS A 150 21.38 -9.18 -1.80
C LYS A 150 19.95 -9.63 -1.90
N TYR A 151 19.55 -10.04 -3.10
CA TYR A 151 18.20 -10.52 -3.36
C TYR A 151 17.82 -11.72 -2.49
N SER A 152 18.74 -12.68 -2.32
CA SER A 152 18.55 -13.87 -1.48
C SER A 152 18.15 -13.50 -0.05
N ASP A 153 18.87 -12.56 0.53
CA ASP A 153 18.69 -12.17 1.93
C ASP A 153 17.33 -11.49 2.12
N VAL A 154 16.97 -10.56 1.20
CA VAL A 154 15.64 -9.90 1.21
C VAL A 154 14.52 -10.92 1.05
N TYR A 155 14.70 -11.91 0.20
CA TYR A 155 13.70 -12.96 -0.04
C TYR A 155 13.50 -13.86 1.20
N GLU A 156 14.62 -14.28 1.82
CA GLU A 156 14.58 -15.11 3.03
C GLU A 156 13.96 -14.37 4.22
N ASP A 157 14.39 -13.13 4.46
CA ASP A 157 13.88 -12.26 5.52
C ASP A 157 12.37 -11.99 5.34
N LEU A 158 11.93 -11.68 4.11
CA LEU A 158 10.53 -11.48 3.80
C LEU A 158 9.71 -12.75 4.05
N THR A 159 10.19 -13.89 3.56
CA THR A 159 9.49 -15.18 3.72
C THR A 159 9.37 -15.55 5.19
N TYR A 160 10.44 -15.38 5.96
CA TYR A 160 10.44 -15.60 7.40
C TYR A 160 9.44 -14.69 8.10
N TYR A 161 9.44 -13.40 7.77
CA TYR A 161 8.55 -12.40 8.36
C TYR A 161 7.08 -12.73 8.09
N LEU A 162 6.72 -13.03 6.83
CA LEU A 162 5.35 -13.40 6.43
C LEU A 162 4.84 -14.66 7.15
N ARG A 163 5.73 -15.58 7.52
CA ARG A 163 5.36 -16.77 8.31
C ARG A 163 5.24 -16.50 9.80
N SER A 164 5.80 -15.40 10.27
CA SER A 164 5.90 -15.06 11.70
C SER A 164 4.82 -14.13 12.20
N ILE A 165 4.20 -13.36 11.32
CA ILE A 165 3.14 -12.42 11.68
C ILE A 165 1.75 -13.03 11.51
N GLU A 166 0.77 -12.48 12.22
CA GLU A 166 -0.62 -12.94 12.20
C GLU A 166 -1.35 -12.44 10.96
N ASN A 167 -1.93 -13.35 10.19
CA ASN A 167 -2.80 -13.09 9.04
C ASN A 167 -2.27 -12.02 8.06
N PRO A 168 -1.06 -12.15 7.50
CA PRO A 168 -0.60 -11.21 6.49
C PRO A 168 -1.42 -11.32 5.20
N LEU A 169 -1.71 -10.17 4.60
CA LEU A 169 -2.37 -10.06 3.31
C LEU A 169 -1.57 -9.18 2.36
N ILE A 170 -1.29 -9.69 1.17
CA ILE A 170 -0.64 -8.93 0.10
C ILE A 170 -1.65 -8.71 -1.03
N ILE A 171 -2.00 -7.46 -1.26
CA ILE A 171 -2.90 -7.06 -2.34
C ILE A 171 -2.07 -6.56 -3.50
N LEU A 172 -2.15 -7.24 -4.64
CA LEU A 172 -1.46 -6.92 -5.88
C LEU A 172 -2.46 -6.30 -6.87
N ASP A 173 -2.39 -5.00 -7.06
CA ASP A 173 -3.24 -4.29 -8.02
C ASP A 173 -2.53 -4.19 -9.37
N GLU A 174 -3.30 -4.19 -10.47
CA GLU A 174 -2.78 -4.26 -11.84
C GLU A 174 -1.76 -5.40 -12.04
N ALA A 175 -2.04 -6.57 -11.44
CA ALA A 175 -1.14 -7.73 -11.46
C ALA A 175 -0.88 -8.26 -12.89
N GLY A 176 -1.74 -7.93 -13.86
CA GLY A 176 -1.52 -8.18 -15.28
C GLY A 176 -0.28 -7.48 -15.86
N ASP A 177 0.19 -6.40 -15.23
CA ASP A 177 1.36 -5.63 -15.68
C ASP A 177 2.71 -6.25 -15.30
N LEU A 178 2.73 -7.24 -14.40
CA LEU A 178 3.96 -7.93 -14.00
C LEU A 178 4.62 -8.61 -15.19
N GLN A 179 5.95 -8.55 -15.29
CA GLN A 179 6.71 -9.35 -16.24
C GLN A 179 6.61 -10.84 -15.87
N TYR A 180 6.79 -11.72 -16.85
CA TYR A 180 6.65 -13.17 -16.65
C TYR A 180 7.55 -13.70 -15.52
N GLU A 181 8.81 -13.25 -15.46
CA GLU A 181 9.73 -13.63 -14.39
C GLU A 181 9.28 -13.18 -12.99
N ALA A 182 8.65 -11.99 -12.90
CA ALA A 182 8.07 -11.52 -11.66
C ALA A 182 6.85 -12.36 -11.24
N PHE A 183 6.09 -12.83 -12.21
CA PHE A 183 4.95 -13.71 -11.96
C PHE A 183 5.39 -15.11 -11.48
N LEU A 184 6.50 -15.64 -12.01
CA LEU A 184 7.10 -16.89 -11.52
C LEU A 184 7.64 -16.74 -10.08
N GLU A 185 8.27 -15.60 -9.80
CA GLU A 185 8.78 -15.30 -8.45
C GLU A 185 7.63 -15.14 -7.43
N LEU A 186 6.54 -14.50 -7.85
CA LEU A 186 5.33 -14.41 -7.04
C LEU A 186 4.79 -15.80 -6.67
N LYS A 187 4.80 -16.74 -7.62
CA LYS A 187 4.43 -18.13 -7.36
C LYS A 187 5.36 -18.79 -6.35
N ALA A 188 6.66 -18.56 -6.45
CA ALA A 188 7.64 -19.11 -5.51
C ALA A 188 7.39 -18.59 -4.08
N LEU A 189 7.16 -17.28 -3.93
CA LEU A 189 6.79 -16.66 -2.65
C LEU A 189 5.47 -17.19 -2.11
N TRP A 190 4.47 -17.31 -2.97
CA TRP A 190 3.16 -17.85 -2.59
C TRP A 190 3.30 -19.30 -2.06
N ASN A 191 4.00 -20.17 -2.79
CA ASN A 191 4.26 -21.54 -2.34
C ASN A 191 5.01 -21.57 -1.00
N ALA A 192 5.99 -20.69 -0.83
CA ALA A 192 6.75 -20.58 0.41
C ALA A 192 5.91 -20.09 1.60
N THR A 193 4.79 -19.41 1.37
CA THR A 193 3.95 -18.78 2.41
C THR A 193 2.49 -19.26 2.38
N GLU A 194 2.17 -20.32 1.63
CA GLU A 194 0.81 -20.80 1.30
C GLU A 194 -0.14 -20.88 2.51
N ARG A 195 0.35 -21.31 3.67
CA ARG A 195 -0.48 -21.50 4.87
C ARG A 195 -0.44 -20.32 5.84
N SER A 196 0.38 -19.32 5.55
CA SER A 196 0.65 -18.22 6.48
C SER A 196 0.23 -16.86 5.93
N CYS A 197 0.17 -16.71 4.61
CA CYS A 197 -0.07 -15.42 3.97
C CYS A 197 -1.14 -15.54 2.88
N ALA A 198 -2.10 -14.63 2.89
CA ALA A 198 -3.06 -14.48 1.81
C ALA A 198 -2.50 -13.58 0.69
N TRP A 199 -2.73 -13.97 -0.56
CA TRP A 199 -2.36 -13.21 -1.74
C TRP A 199 -3.61 -12.87 -2.52
N TYR A 200 -3.89 -11.60 -2.70
CA TYR A 200 -5.07 -11.14 -3.42
C TYR A 200 -4.65 -10.37 -4.67
N MET A 201 -4.84 -10.96 -5.84
CA MET A 201 -4.49 -10.34 -7.12
C MET A 201 -5.69 -9.66 -7.74
N MET A 202 -5.53 -8.42 -8.17
CA MET A 202 -6.56 -7.66 -8.88
C MET A 202 -6.05 -7.21 -10.25
N GLY A 203 -6.94 -7.16 -11.21
CA GLY A 203 -6.64 -6.68 -12.56
C GLY A 203 -7.87 -6.67 -13.46
N ALA A 204 -7.63 -6.36 -14.73
CA ALA A 204 -8.60 -6.46 -15.81
C ALA A 204 -8.34 -7.74 -16.64
N ASP A 205 -8.91 -7.81 -17.84
CA ASP A 205 -8.83 -8.98 -18.73
C ASP A 205 -7.40 -9.47 -19.01
N GLY A 206 -6.42 -8.56 -19.07
CA GLY A 206 -5.01 -8.92 -19.25
C GLY A 206 -4.44 -9.81 -18.15
N LEU A 207 -4.95 -9.70 -16.91
CA LEU A 207 -4.59 -10.61 -15.81
C LEU A 207 -5.17 -12.00 -16.07
N LYS A 208 -6.43 -12.10 -16.46
CA LYS A 208 -7.10 -13.38 -16.80
C LYS A 208 -6.37 -14.13 -17.92
N GLU A 209 -6.02 -13.42 -19.00
CA GLU A 209 -5.24 -14.02 -20.10
C GLU A 209 -3.86 -14.53 -19.64
N LYS A 210 -3.17 -13.75 -18.80
CA LYS A 210 -1.86 -14.12 -18.29
C LYS A 210 -1.92 -15.35 -17.38
N ILE A 211 -2.94 -15.45 -16.55
CA ILE A 211 -3.18 -16.62 -15.71
C ILE A 211 -3.47 -17.84 -16.56
N ASN A 212 -4.34 -17.74 -17.56
CA ASN A 212 -4.67 -18.84 -18.45
C ASN A 212 -3.43 -19.38 -19.17
N ARG A 213 -2.60 -18.52 -19.74
CA ARG A 213 -1.31 -18.91 -20.33
C ARG A 213 -0.37 -19.61 -19.35
N SER A 214 -0.41 -19.18 -18.08
CA SER A 214 0.40 -19.76 -17.01
C SER A 214 -0.14 -21.10 -16.53
N ILE A 215 -1.45 -21.34 -16.60
CA ILE A 215 -2.10 -22.62 -16.30
C ILE A 215 -1.75 -23.65 -17.38
N GLU A 216 -1.76 -23.27 -18.66
CA GLU A 216 -1.31 -24.13 -19.78
C GLU A 216 0.15 -24.57 -19.61
N CYS A 217 0.98 -23.76 -18.95
CA CYS A 217 2.37 -24.08 -18.57
C CYS A 217 2.52 -24.83 -17.24
N LYS A 218 1.52 -25.60 -16.78
CA LYS A 218 1.52 -26.39 -15.52
C LYS A 218 1.54 -25.55 -14.21
N LEU A 219 0.87 -24.42 -14.22
CA LEU A 219 0.54 -23.68 -13.00
C LEU A 219 -0.83 -24.14 -12.45
N SER A 220 -0.94 -25.34 -11.93
CA SER A 220 -2.11 -25.77 -11.16
C SER A 220 -2.08 -25.06 -9.81
N LEU A 221 -2.69 -23.90 -9.72
CA LEU A 221 -2.60 -23.16 -8.47
C LEU A 221 -3.53 -21.99 -8.42
N ILE A 222 -4.78 -22.12 -8.29
CA ILE A 222 -5.60 -21.08 -7.64
C ILE A 222 -7.05 -21.56 -7.73
N HIS A 223 -7.71 -21.69 -6.62
CA HIS A 223 -9.17 -21.74 -6.61
C HIS A 223 -9.67 -20.40 -7.14
N ILE A 224 -10.03 -20.37 -8.42
CA ILE A 224 -10.65 -19.22 -9.06
C ILE A 224 -12.11 -19.23 -8.62
N SER A 225 -12.45 -18.40 -7.65
CA SER A 225 -13.85 -18.04 -7.45
C SER A 225 -14.20 -17.01 -8.53
N GLU A 226 -14.75 -17.45 -9.67
CA GLU A 226 -15.41 -16.53 -10.59
C GLU A 226 -16.60 -15.90 -9.87
N PRO A 227 -16.70 -14.56 -9.81
CA PRO A 227 -17.94 -13.94 -9.39
C PRO A 227 -19.01 -14.30 -10.40
N THR A 228 -20.01 -15.06 -9.97
CA THR A 228 -21.20 -15.32 -10.80
C THR A 228 -21.76 -13.98 -11.25
N ARG A 229 -21.71 -13.72 -12.57
CA ARG A 229 -22.40 -12.58 -13.18
C ARG A 229 -23.85 -12.66 -12.76
N ARG A 230 -24.28 -11.74 -11.90
CA ARG A 230 -25.72 -11.50 -11.73
C ARG A 230 -26.21 -10.95 -13.05
N THR A 231 -26.97 -11.77 -13.79
CA THR A 231 -27.82 -11.30 -14.88
C THR A 231 -28.72 -10.20 -14.33
N PRO A 232 -28.86 -9.05 -15.04
CA PRO A 232 -29.84 -8.06 -14.64
C PRO A 232 -31.20 -8.72 -14.66
N ILE A 233 -31.89 -8.62 -13.55
CA ILE A 233 -33.33 -8.98 -13.48
C ILE A 233 -34.07 -7.91 -14.29
N SER A 234 -34.65 -8.31 -15.39
CA SER A 234 -35.55 -7.53 -16.23
C SER A 234 -36.79 -7.07 -15.48
#